data_bedb8bec35ebe0c2d8533448dad87b93
#
_entry.id   bedb8bec35ebe0c2d8533448dad87b93
#
_cell.length_a   1.000
_cell.length_b   1.000
_cell.length_c   1.000
_cell.angle_alpha   90.00
_cell.angle_beta   90.00
_cell.angle_gamma   90.00
#
_symmetry.space_group_name_H-M   'P 1'
#
loop_
_entity.id
_entity.type
_entity.pdbx_description
1 polymer ?
#
loop_
_entity_poly.entity_id
_entity_poly.type
_entity_poly.pdbx_seq_one_letter_code
_entity_poly.pdbx_strand_id
1 'polypeptide(L)'
;PNGGGKDPVSLDYSSENAVAWGNYMYNVAMLLNNDATTLYNSWVTDYVDEQGSHGPYATIFKDQTAGAYQSPLSCIEEMIESGMWNIANEVGDAKIKDPYTKYTSGDKEGGLYAVESWYSWHSRDDYTNNIFSIRNTYYGRIDDNDVSKVDGNLSAFNSYKDFDDEGDIA
;
A
#
# COMPACT_ATOMS: atom_id res chain seq x y z
N PRO A 1 -3.03 -16.70 2.61
CA PRO A 1 -4.14 -17.54 3.03
C PRO A 1 -4.23 -18.69 2.14
N ASN A 2 -3.32 -19.32 2.27
CA ASN A 2 -2.89 -20.36 1.58
C ASN A 2 -3.29 -21.64 2.24
N GLY A 3 -3.74 -22.55 1.56
CA GLY A 3 -3.87 -23.89 2.03
C GLY A 3 -5.09 -24.08 2.92
N GLY A 4 -6.25 -24.06 2.36
CA GLY A 4 -7.46 -24.51 3.00
C GLY A 4 -8.37 -23.41 3.53
N GLY A 5 -8.14 -22.17 3.14
CA GLY A 5 -9.12 -21.10 3.35
C GLY A 5 -10.42 -21.42 2.63
N LYS A 6 -11.53 -21.13 3.27
CA LYS A 6 -12.84 -21.25 2.63
C LYS A 6 -13.02 -20.07 1.66
N ASP A 7 -13.70 -20.34 0.55
CA ASP A 7 -14.15 -19.29 -0.34
C ASP A 7 -14.98 -18.27 0.46
N PRO A 8 -14.63 -16.97 0.44
CA PRO A 8 -15.37 -15.95 1.16
C PRO A 8 -16.86 -15.90 0.82
N VAL A 9 -17.22 -16.22 -0.42
CA VAL A 9 -18.63 -16.27 -0.87
C VAL A 9 -19.38 -17.42 -0.24
N SER A 10 -18.68 -18.48 0.19
CA SER A 10 -19.29 -19.63 0.85
C SER A 10 -19.47 -19.47 2.36
N LEU A 11 -19.00 -18.37 2.96
CA LEU A 11 -19.11 -18.11 4.38
C LEU A 11 -20.49 -17.53 4.72
N ASP A 12 -21.15 -18.16 5.63
CA ASP A 12 -22.40 -17.63 6.20
C ASP A 12 -22.08 -16.76 7.42
N TYR A 13 -22.02 -15.46 7.19
CA TYR A 13 -21.74 -14.47 8.23
C TYR A 13 -22.95 -14.22 9.15
N SER A 14 -24.11 -14.78 8.85
CA SER A 14 -25.31 -14.71 9.70
C SER A 14 -25.48 -15.92 10.62
N SER A 15 -24.62 -16.93 10.49
CA SER A 15 -24.64 -18.15 11.27
C SER A 15 -24.18 -17.95 12.72
N GLU A 16 -24.18 -19.02 13.49
CA GLU A 16 -23.65 -19.06 14.86
C GLU A 16 -22.20 -18.58 14.99
N ASN A 17 -21.44 -18.59 13.90
CA ASN A 17 -20.07 -18.08 13.85
C ASN A 17 -19.98 -16.56 13.61
N ALA A 18 -21.09 -15.87 13.39
CA ALA A 18 -21.09 -14.43 13.09
C ALA A 18 -20.40 -13.59 14.18
N VAL A 19 -20.61 -13.96 15.46
CA VAL A 19 -19.95 -13.28 16.59
C VAL A 19 -18.44 -13.48 16.56
N ALA A 20 -17.96 -14.68 16.24
CA ALA A 20 -16.53 -14.96 16.13
C ALA A 20 -15.88 -14.16 14.98
N TRP A 21 -16.54 -14.08 13.83
CA TRP A 21 -16.10 -13.25 12.71
C TRP A 21 -16.10 -11.75 13.06
N GLY A 22 -17.14 -11.27 13.71
CA GLY A 22 -17.22 -9.89 14.17
C GLY A 22 -16.09 -9.55 15.15
N ASN A 23 -15.82 -10.41 16.10
CA ASN A 23 -14.72 -10.25 17.05
C ASN A 23 -13.34 -10.28 16.35
N TYR A 24 -13.17 -11.16 15.38
CA TYR A 24 -11.93 -11.20 14.59
C TYR A 24 -11.70 -9.88 13.84
N MET A 25 -12.70 -9.40 13.11
CA MET A 25 -12.62 -8.12 12.38
C MET A 25 -12.36 -6.95 13.32
N TYR A 26 -13.06 -6.89 14.45
CA TYR A 26 -12.85 -5.85 15.46
C TYR A 26 -11.40 -5.86 15.99
N ASN A 27 -10.89 -7.03 16.36
CA ASN A 27 -9.54 -7.16 16.88
C ASN A 27 -8.47 -6.77 15.84
N VAL A 28 -8.65 -7.18 14.58
CA VAL A 28 -7.75 -6.79 13.48
C VAL A 28 -7.76 -5.27 13.28
N ALA A 29 -8.95 -4.65 13.29
CA ALA A 29 -9.07 -3.20 13.17
C ALA A 29 -8.42 -2.46 14.36
N MET A 30 -8.57 -2.98 15.58
CA MET A 30 -7.92 -2.42 16.77
C MET A 30 -6.39 -2.52 16.70
N LEU A 31 -5.86 -3.67 16.25
CA LEU A 31 -4.43 -3.84 16.05
C LEU A 31 -3.90 -2.86 15.02
N LEU A 32 -4.55 -2.77 13.86
CA LEU A 32 -4.17 -1.81 12.82
C LEU A 32 -4.18 -0.36 13.33
N ASN A 33 -5.21 0.02 14.08
CA ASN A 33 -5.28 1.36 14.69
C ASN A 33 -4.11 1.62 15.66
N ASN A 34 -3.75 0.62 16.47
CA ASN A 34 -2.63 0.73 17.40
C ASN A 34 -1.30 0.86 16.65
N ASP A 35 -1.08 0.05 15.63
CA ASP A 35 0.14 0.07 14.83
C ASP A 35 0.27 1.41 14.08
N ALA A 36 -0.80 1.89 13.46
CA ALA A 36 -0.84 3.19 12.80
C ALA A 36 -0.59 4.35 13.78
N THR A 37 -1.15 4.26 14.98
CA THR A 37 -0.93 5.25 16.05
C THR A 37 0.53 5.23 16.52
N THR A 38 1.10 4.06 16.69
CA THR A 38 2.52 3.89 17.07
C THR A 38 3.43 4.48 16.00
N LEU A 39 3.17 4.17 14.73
CA LEU A 39 3.91 4.71 13.60
C LEU A 39 3.82 6.24 13.58
N TYR A 40 2.60 6.80 13.66
CA TYR A 40 2.40 8.25 13.70
C TYR A 40 3.17 8.91 14.85
N ASN A 41 3.06 8.35 16.06
CA ASN A 41 3.75 8.88 17.23
C ASN A 41 5.28 8.86 17.05
N SER A 42 5.84 7.80 16.46
CA SER A 42 7.28 7.72 16.19
C SER A 42 7.75 8.81 15.23
N TRP A 43 6.88 9.30 14.34
CA TRP A 43 7.19 10.42 13.46
C TRP A 43 7.19 11.78 14.15
N VAL A 44 6.34 11.99 15.18
CA VAL A 44 6.06 13.33 15.73
C VAL A 44 6.46 13.50 17.19
N THR A 45 6.77 12.41 17.92
CA THR A 45 7.20 12.44 19.33
C THR A 45 8.44 11.61 19.54
N ASP A 46 9.12 11.83 20.67
CA ASP A 46 10.20 10.96 21.10
C ASP A 46 9.68 9.52 21.27
N TYR A 47 10.48 8.54 20.89
CA TYR A 47 10.14 7.14 21.03
C TYR A 47 11.32 6.32 21.57
N VAL A 48 11.02 5.11 22.02
CA VAL A 48 12.01 4.15 22.55
C VAL A 48 11.85 2.84 21.80
N ASP A 49 12.95 2.28 21.34
CA ASP A 49 13.04 0.94 20.78
C ASP A 49 14.19 0.13 21.41
N GLU A 50 14.53 -1.00 20.82
CA GLU A 50 15.61 -1.88 21.29
C GLU A 50 17.00 -1.20 21.25
N GLN A 51 17.17 -0.18 20.43
CA GLN A 51 18.39 0.60 20.27
C GLN A 51 18.48 1.76 21.26
N GLY A 52 17.38 2.11 21.93
CA GLY A 52 17.33 3.16 22.95
C GLY A 52 16.28 4.24 22.71
N SER A 53 16.56 5.44 23.24
CA SER A 53 15.68 6.59 23.11
C SER A 53 16.06 7.43 21.90
N HIS A 54 15.05 7.81 21.13
CA HIS A 54 15.18 8.59 19.89
C HIS A 54 14.27 9.79 19.92
N GLY A 55 14.68 10.88 19.25
CA GLY A 55 13.80 12.00 18.93
C GLY A 55 12.78 11.64 17.83
N PRO A 56 11.86 12.56 17.52
CA PRO A 56 10.86 12.35 16.47
C PRO A 56 11.54 12.00 15.13
N TYR A 57 11.07 10.96 14.47
CA TYR A 57 11.67 10.50 13.22
C TYR A 57 11.68 11.58 12.13
N ALA A 58 10.61 12.40 12.08
CA ALA A 58 10.54 13.55 11.18
C ALA A 58 11.67 14.56 11.41
N THR A 59 12.09 14.77 12.66
CA THR A 59 13.22 15.64 13.01
C THR A 59 14.54 15.02 12.59
N ILE A 60 14.73 13.72 12.86
CA ILE A 60 15.92 12.98 12.44
C ILE A 60 16.12 13.05 10.93
N PHE A 61 15.05 12.81 10.19
CA PHE A 61 15.05 12.88 8.72
C PHE A 61 15.33 14.30 8.20
N LYS A 62 14.63 15.30 8.76
CA LYS A 62 14.75 16.70 8.36
C LYS A 62 16.14 17.28 8.65
N ASP A 63 16.67 16.99 9.84
CA ASP A 63 17.93 17.57 10.31
C ASP A 63 19.14 16.69 9.95
N GLN A 64 18.90 15.50 9.39
CA GLN A 64 19.92 14.55 8.92
C GLN A 64 20.93 14.18 10.03
N THR A 65 20.42 13.83 11.19
CA THR A 65 21.24 13.73 12.40
C THR A 65 21.62 12.30 12.79
N ALA A 66 20.97 11.28 12.26
CA ALA A 66 21.23 9.91 12.72
C ALA A 66 20.86 8.82 11.69
N GLY A 67 21.38 7.63 11.91
CA GLY A 67 21.08 6.44 11.14
C GLY A 67 21.48 6.54 9.67
N ALA A 68 20.60 6.17 8.77
CA ALA A 68 20.77 6.28 7.32
C ALA A 68 20.67 7.73 6.81
N TYR A 69 20.16 8.66 7.63
CA TYR A 69 19.86 10.04 7.25
C TYR A 69 20.90 11.00 7.79
N GLN A 70 22.16 10.87 7.32
CA GLN A 70 23.28 11.70 7.77
C GLN A 70 23.65 12.82 6.80
N SER A 71 22.96 12.91 5.68
CA SER A 71 23.19 13.94 4.66
C SER A 71 21.95 14.11 3.77
N PRO A 72 21.81 15.26 3.09
CA PRO A 72 20.75 15.42 2.09
C PRO A 72 20.77 14.33 1.01
N LEU A 73 21.99 13.91 0.61
CA LEU A 73 22.14 12.87 -0.41
C LEU A 73 21.60 11.53 0.08
N SER A 74 21.95 11.09 1.29
CA SER A 74 21.41 9.83 1.83
C SER A 74 19.90 9.84 2.01
N CYS A 75 19.31 10.99 2.37
CA CYS A 75 17.86 11.11 2.41
C CYS A 75 17.21 10.96 1.02
N ILE A 76 17.82 11.55 0.00
CA ILE A 76 17.35 11.45 -1.39
C ILE A 76 17.51 10.01 -1.90
N GLU A 77 18.63 9.37 -1.64
CA GLU A 77 18.85 7.96 -1.98
C GLU A 77 17.80 7.06 -1.37
N GLU A 78 17.50 7.21 -0.07
CA GLU A 78 16.43 6.47 0.58
C GLU A 78 15.04 6.71 -0.05
N MET A 79 14.69 7.96 -0.33
CA MET A 79 13.42 8.26 -0.96
C MET A 79 13.31 7.68 -2.37
N ILE A 80 14.38 7.76 -3.15
CA ILE A 80 14.38 7.31 -4.55
C ILE A 80 14.53 5.78 -4.62
N GLU A 81 15.58 5.23 -4.02
CA GLU A 81 15.90 3.80 -4.15
C GLU A 81 15.03 2.92 -3.28
N SER A 82 14.99 3.18 -1.97
CA SER A 82 14.23 2.38 -1.03
C SER A 82 12.72 2.65 -1.08
N GLY A 83 12.33 3.83 -1.52
CA GLY A 83 10.93 4.22 -1.70
C GLY A 83 10.43 4.04 -3.13
N MET A 84 10.59 5.07 -3.95
CA MET A 84 9.93 5.17 -5.27
C MET A 84 10.29 4.04 -6.23
N TRP A 85 11.59 3.69 -6.32
CA TRP A 85 12.05 2.62 -7.22
C TRP A 85 11.53 1.25 -6.79
N ASN A 86 11.60 0.94 -5.49
CA ASN A 86 11.10 -0.33 -4.97
C ASN A 86 9.60 -0.48 -5.20
N ILE A 87 8.81 0.56 -4.97
CA ILE A 87 7.37 0.55 -5.24
C ILE A 87 7.11 0.32 -6.73
N ALA A 88 7.80 1.06 -7.61
CA ALA A 88 7.62 0.92 -9.05
C ALA A 88 7.99 -0.49 -9.55
N ASN A 89 9.10 -1.03 -9.06
CA ASN A 89 9.57 -2.36 -9.41
C ASN A 89 8.61 -3.44 -8.89
N GLU A 90 8.15 -3.32 -7.65
CA GLU A 90 7.21 -4.28 -7.07
C GLU A 90 5.87 -4.28 -7.81
N VAL A 91 5.32 -3.11 -8.13
CA VAL A 91 4.08 -3.02 -8.91
C VAL A 91 4.27 -3.62 -10.31
N GLY A 92 5.35 -3.25 -10.99
CA GLY A 92 5.59 -3.71 -12.36
C GLY A 92 5.89 -5.21 -12.45
N ASP A 93 6.75 -5.72 -11.60
CA ASP A 93 7.25 -7.09 -11.70
C ASP A 93 6.42 -8.08 -10.88
N ALA A 94 6.29 -7.86 -9.57
CA ALA A 94 5.63 -8.82 -8.70
C ALA A 94 4.10 -8.76 -8.79
N LYS A 95 3.52 -7.56 -8.87
CA LYS A 95 2.06 -7.39 -8.77
C LYS A 95 1.34 -7.47 -10.12
N ILE A 96 2.01 -7.14 -11.23
CA ILE A 96 1.42 -7.16 -12.58
C ILE A 96 2.03 -8.27 -13.44
N LYS A 97 3.34 -8.26 -13.66
CA LYS A 97 3.99 -9.16 -14.59
C LYS A 97 3.94 -10.63 -14.14
N ASP A 98 4.15 -10.92 -12.86
CA ASP A 98 4.14 -12.30 -12.37
C ASP A 98 2.76 -12.97 -12.53
N PRO A 99 1.63 -12.39 -12.05
CA PRO A 99 0.30 -12.93 -12.29
C PRO A 99 -0.03 -13.07 -13.77
N TYR A 100 0.30 -12.07 -14.57
CA TYR A 100 0.07 -12.10 -16.02
C TYR A 100 0.85 -13.24 -16.70
N THR A 101 2.12 -13.42 -16.35
CA THR A 101 2.97 -14.46 -16.92
C THR A 101 2.46 -15.86 -16.57
N LYS A 102 2.09 -16.09 -15.32
CA LYS A 102 1.47 -17.34 -14.87
C LYS A 102 0.20 -17.63 -15.65
N TYR A 103 -0.70 -16.66 -15.73
CA TYR A 103 -1.97 -16.81 -16.43
C TYR A 103 -1.79 -17.14 -17.91
N THR A 104 -0.91 -16.43 -18.60
CA THR A 104 -0.67 -16.62 -20.05
C THR A 104 0.14 -17.86 -20.38
N SER A 105 0.95 -18.36 -19.44
CA SER A 105 1.67 -19.64 -19.60
C SER A 105 0.79 -20.88 -19.37
N GLY A 106 -0.46 -20.70 -18.98
CA GLY A 106 -1.43 -21.78 -18.77
C GLY A 106 -1.75 -22.10 -17.32
N ASP A 107 -1.01 -21.56 -16.37
CA ASP A 107 -1.32 -21.62 -14.93
C ASP A 107 -2.31 -20.52 -14.56
N LYS A 108 -3.54 -20.64 -15.03
CA LYS A 108 -4.57 -19.64 -14.84
C LYS A 108 -4.95 -19.45 -13.37
N GLU A 109 -5.04 -20.55 -12.63
CA GLU A 109 -5.38 -20.52 -11.21
C GLU A 109 -4.26 -19.87 -10.39
N GLY A 110 -3.01 -20.28 -10.60
CA GLY A 110 -1.86 -19.65 -9.96
C GLY A 110 -1.70 -18.18 -10.32
N GLY A 111 -2.03 -17.79 -11.56
CA GLY A 111 -2.07 -16.39 -11.99
C GLY A 111 -3.11 -15.58 -11.24
N LEU A 112 -4.32 -16.09 -11.08
CA LEU A 112 -5.39 -15.41 -10.35
C LEU A 112 -5.05 -15.25 -8.87
N TYR A 113 -4.55 -16.31 -8.22
CA TYR A 113 -4.18 -16.23 -6.80
C TYR A 113 -2.90 -15.45 -6.51
N ALA A 114 -2.10 -15.16 -7.53
CA ALA A 114 -0.95 -14.28 -7.41
C ALA A 114 -1.31 -12.79 -7.45
N VAL A 115 -2.54 -12.44 -7.83
CA VAL A 115 -3.02 -11.05 -7.81
C VAL A 115 -3.21 -10.60 -6.36
N GLU A 116 -2.58 -9.48 -6.00
CA GLU A 116 -2.79 -8.86 -4.69
C GLU A 116 -4.27 -8.50 -4.51
N SER A 117 -4.76 -8.64 -3.27
CA SER A 117 -6.16 -8.30 -2.92
C SER A 117 -7.22 -9.04 -3.75
N TRP A 118 -6.89 -10.25 -4.26
CA TRP A 118 -7.79 -11.09 -5.05
C TRP A 118 -9.18 -11.25 -4.42
N TYR A 119 -9.24 -11.51 -3.12
CA TYR A 119 -10.50 -11.76 -2.42
C TYR A 119 -11.36 -10.52 -2.20
N SER A 120 -10.77 -9.34 -2.20
CA SER A 120 -11.47 -8.06 -1.98
C SER A 120 -11.76 -7.29 -3.27
N TRP A 121 -11.18 -7.73 -4.42
CA TRP A 121 -11.29 -7.08 -5.73
C TRP A 121 -10.74 -5.64 -5.76
N HIS A 122 -9.80 -5.32 -4.87
CA HIS A 122 -9.21 -3.98 -4.73
C HIS A 122 -7.81 -3.83 -5.34
N SER A 123 -7.33 -4.83 -6.10
CA SER A 123 -5.96 -4.81 -6.65
C SER A 123 -5.66 -3.56 -7.46
N ARG A 124 -6.62 -3.06 -8.25
CA ARG A 124 -6.42 -1.84 -9.04
C ARG A 124 -6.27 -0.60 -8.16
N ASP A 125 -7.06 -0.50 -7.11
CA ASP A 125 -6.99 0.59 -6.14
C ASP A 125 -5.63 0.54 -5.41
N ASP A 126 -5.20 -0.65 -5.02
CA ASP A 126 -3.92 -0.85 -4.36
C ASP A 126 -2.75 -0.42 -5.26
N TYR A 127 -2.77 -0.84 -6.54
CA TYR A 127 -1.71 -0.46 -7.49
C TYR A 127 -1.74 1.04 -7.81
N THR A 128 -2.93 1.61 -7.95
CA THR A 128 -3.10 3.05 -8.14
C THR A 128 -2.55 3.83 -6.96
N ASN A 129 -2.86 3.42 -5.74
CA ASN A 129 -2.36 4.03 -4.51
C ASN A 129 -0.84 3.90 -4.38
N ASN A 130 -0.26 2.79 -4.83
CA ASN A 130 1.20 2.65 -4.90
C ASN A 130 1.83 3.70 -5.83
N ILE A 131 1.24 3.95 -7.00
CA ILE A 131 1.73 4.99 -7.93
C ILE A 131 1.52 6.40 -7.33
N PHE A 132 0.39 6.63 -6.66
CA PHE A 132 0.18 7.89 -5.93
C PHE A 132 1.19 8.08 -4.79
N SER A 133 1.62 7.01 -4.15
CA SER A 133 2.68 7.07 -3.14
C SER A 133 4.00 7.58 -3.74
N ILE A 134 4.40 7.09 -4.91
CA ILE A 134 5.56 7.59 -5.66
C ILE A 134 5.40 9.08 -5.96
N ARG A 135 4.25 9.46 -6.51
CA ARG A 135 3.94 10.86 -6.81
C ARG A 135 4.04 11.75 -5.58
N ASN A 136 3.42 11.33 -4.48
CA ASN A 136 3.38 12.09 -3.24
C ASN A 136 4.78 12.29 -2.65
N THR A 137 5.61 11.25 -2.73
CA THR A 137 7.02 11.34 -2.32
C THR A 137 7.79 12.33 -3.20
N TYR A 138 7.61 12.26 -4.52
CA TYR A 138 8.30 13.17 -5.45
C TYR A 138 7.92 14.64 -5.23
N TYR A 139 6.66 14.93 -5.01
CA TYR A 139 6.19 16.30 -4.77
C TYR A 139 6.25 16.73 -3.30
N GLY A 140 6.55 15.81 -2.37
CA GLY A 140 6.64 16.10 -0.94
C GLY A 140 5.30 16.49 -0.31
N ARG A 141 4.18 15.99 -0.85
CA ARG A 141 2.83 16.33 -0.35
C ARG A 141 1.79 15.27 -0.66
N ILE A 142 0.79 15.21 0.21
CA ILE A 142 -0.44 14.43 0.05
C ILE A 142 -1.58 15.44 -0.07
N ASP A 143 -1.99 15.78 -1.27
CA ASP A 143 -3.14 16.67 -1.49
C ASP A 143 -3.95 16.20 -2.70
N ASP A 144 -5.09 15.60 -2.43
CA ASP A 144 -6.00 15.12 -3.46
C ASP A 144 -6.56 16.26 -4.32
N ASN A 145 -6.67 17.46 -3.76
CA ASN A 145 -7.15 18.63 -4.50
C ASN A 145 -6.10 19.23 -5.45
N ASP A 146 -4.83 18.92 -5.25
CA ASP A 146 -3.74 19.44 -6.07
C ASP A 146 -3.41 18.54 -7.28
N VAL A 147 -3.97 17.34 -7.36
CA VAL A 147 -3.76 16.41 -8.47
C VAL A 147 -4.12 17.08 -9.80
N SER A 148 -5.21 17.84 -9.82
CA SER A 148 -5.65 18.57 -11.00
C SER A 148 -4.79 19.78 -11.35
N LYS A 149 -3.91 20.24 -10.45
CA LYS A 149 -3.08 21.42 -10.63
C LYS A 149 -1.66 21.12 -11.06
N VAL A 150 -1.21 19.87 -10.88
CA VAL A 150 0.20 19.53 -11.05
C VAL A 150 0.55 19.20 -12.50
N ASP A 151 -0.37 18.60 -13.23
CA ASP A 151 -0.27 18.40 -14.68
C ASP A 151 -1.64 18.01 -15.22
N GLY A 152 -2.07 18.64 -16.30
CA GLY A 152 -3.32 18.29 -16.99
C GLY A 152 -3.39 16.83 -17.46
N ASN A 153 -2.25 16.15 -17.55
CA ASN A 153 -2.21 14.73 -17.89
C ASN A 153 -2.48 13.80 -16.69
N LEU A 154 -2.35 14.28 -15.45
CA LEU A 154 -2.72 13.50 -14.27
C LEU A 154 -4.25 13.41 -14.07
N SER A 155 -5.00 14.28 -14.75
CA SER A 155 -6.45 14.12 -14.84
C SER A 155 -6.85 12.79 -15.49
N ALA A 156 -5.98 12.22 -16.34
CA ALA A 156 -6.19 10.90 -16.90
C ALA A 156 -6.17 9.78 -15.84
N PHE A 157 -5.43 9.94 -14.74
CA PHE A 157 -5.47 9.02 -13.61
C PHE A 157 -6.71 9.21 -12.72
N ASN A 158 -7.34 10.38 -12.76
CA ASN A 158 -8.61 10.62 -12.08
C ASN A 158 -9.82 10.10 -12.87
N SER A 159 -9.64 9.78 -14.14
CA SER A 159 -10.65 9.11 -14.96
C SER A 159 -10.70 7.59 -14.72
N TYR A 160 -10.06 7.13 -13.68
CA TYR A 160 -10.21 5.75 -13.21
C TYR A 160 -11.69 5.32 -13.06
N LYS A 161 -12.59 6.24 -12.69
CA LYS A 161 -14.02 5.99 -12.70
C LYS A 161 -14.59 5.80 -14.11
N ASP A 162 -13.95 6.40 -15.10
CA ASP A 162 -14.41 6.32 -16.49
C ASP A 162 -14.12 4.94 -17.11
N PHE A 163 -13.10 4.23 -16.60
CA PHE A 163 -12.82 2.85 -17.02
C PHE A 163 -13.85 1.83 -16.50
N ASP A 164 -14.48 2.10 -15.35
CA ASP A 164 -15.51 1.22 -14.80
C ASP A 164 -16.88 1.45 -15.46
N ASP A 165 -17.15 2.67 -15.89
CA ASP A 165 -18.44 3.04 -16.49
C ASP A 165 -18.55 2.64 -17.98
N GLU A 166 -17.44 2.40 -18.66
CA GLU A 166 -17.41 2.05 -20.08
C GLU A 166 -17.28 0.55 -20.38
N GLY A 167 -17.14 -0.30 -19.37
CA GLY A 167 -17.14 -1.76 -19.54
C GLY A 167 -15.94 -2.31 -20.34
N ASP A 168 -14.87 -1.57 -20.46
CA ASP A 168 -13.73 -1.89 -21.32
C ASP A 168 -12.70 -2.86 -20.71
N ILE A 169 -13.01 -3.48 -19.57
CA ILE A 169 -12.17 -4.54 -19.01
C ILE A 169 -13.06 -5.75 -18.69
N ALA A 170 -13.40 -6.50 -19.69
CA ALA A 170 -13.86 -7.87 -19.57
C ALA A 170 -12.70 -8.83 -19.86
#